data_fe868ddd74abfed41b93e3aeaf7c24ac
#
_entry.id   fe868ddd74abfed41b93e3aeaf7c24ac
#
_cell.length_a   1.000
_cell.length_b   1.000
_cell.length_c   1.000
_cell.angle_alpha   90.00
_cell.angle_beta   90.00
_cell.angle_gamma   90.00
#
_symmetry.space_group_name_H-M   'P 1'
#
loop_
_entity.id
_entity.type
_entity.pdbx_description
1 polymer ?
#
loop_
_entity_poly.entity_id
_entity_poly.type
_entity_poly.pdbx_seq_one_letter_code
_entity_poly.pdbx_strand_id
1 'polypeptide(L)'
;IELPMKLEIVPLNEATHYLALKYGPIVLAARISDEHLSKDDFRSARSTVAMKDYPVIDVPAFIGDIRKIPAAVIRKKGEKLAFLCSKDNVVSKPVELVPFNTIHWSRYAVYFRHYDKKENYLAELKKSEQFKQEEDNLNKRTVDRVIIADAESEKMHKMEAVNSTAGENWRDASKGGYFMYEMKVRKEIEQSVCLQLLGSDSGNRIFDVLIDGKWIDTIDLSKPCKEGKGLYRCYIHIPAEYIKARKNVTVKFQAKNGCIAGGIFDVRIVSAISVQDM
;
A
#
# COMPACT_ATOMS: atom_id res chain seq x y z
N ILE A 1 -44.73 -16.15 -6.83
CA ILE A 1 -44.17 -14.80 -6.84
C ILE A 1 -43.13 -14.76 -7.97
N GLU A 2 -43.38 -13.97 -8.99
CA GLU A 2 -42.39 -13.72 -10.04
C GLU A 2 -41.53 -12.53 -9.60
N LEU A 3 -40.21 -12.74 -9.50
CA LEU A 3 -39.25 -11.67 -9.22
C LEU A 3 -38.71 -11.13 -10.55
N PRO A 4 -38.65 -9.80 -10.74
CA PRO A 4 -38.09 -9.22 -11.96
C PRO A 4 -36.58 -9.45 -11.98
N MET A 5 -36.14 -10.39 -12.82
CA MET A 5 -34.72 -10.75 -12.96
C MET A 5 -34.07 -9.90 -14.05
N LYS A 6 -33.66 -8.69 -13.68
CA LYS A 6 -32.94 -7.75 -14.56
C LYS A 6 -31.54 -7.52 -14.05
N LEU A 7 -30.60 -7.33 -14.98
CA LEU A 7 -29.26 -6.89 -14.64
C LEU A 7 -29.28 -5.39 -14.36
N GLU A 8 -28.83 -5.01 -13.20
CA GLU A 8 -28.80 -3.63 -12.71
C GLU A 8 -27.40 -3.25 -12.23
N ILE A 9 -27.04 -2.00 -12.49
CA ILE A 9 -25.84 -1.37 -11.94
C ILE A 9 -26.24 -0.58 -10.70
N VAL A 10 -25.51 -0.78 -9.64
CA VAL A 10 -25.66 -0.04 -8.38
C VAL A 10 -24.39 0.78 -8.15
N PRO A 11 -24.42 2.10 -8.42
CA PRO A 11 -23.34 2.97 -8.01
C PRO A 11 -23.23 2.97 -6.47
N LEU A 12 -22.01 2.86 -5.93
CA LEU A 12 -21.83 2.88 -4.48
C LEU A 12 -22.01 4.29 -3.94
N ASN A 13 -21.38 5.25 -4.58
CA ASN A 13 -21.40 6.65 -4.19
C ASN A 13 -20.78 7.44 -5.34
N GLU A 14 -21.29 8.62 -5.63
CA GLU A 14 -20.78 9.48 -6.71
C GLU A 14 -19.31 9.87 -6.53
N ALA A 15 -18.83 9.97 -5.28
CA ALA A 15 -17.46 10.33 -4.97
C ALA A 15 -16.45 9.18 -5.11
N THR A 16 -16.89 7.91 -5.18
CA THR A 16 -15.98 6.74 -5.13
C THR A 16 -15.65 6.14 -6.48
N HIS A 17 -16.40 6.47 -7.54
CA HIS A 17 -16.25 5.86 -8.86
C HIS A 17 -16.28 4.32 -8.83
N TYR A 18 -17.06 3.74 -7.92
CA TYR A 18 -17.26 2.31 -7.80
C TYR A 18 -18.71 1.94 -8.10
N LEU A 19 -18.88 0.78 -8.69
CA LEU A 19 -20.18 0.17 -8.95
C LEU A 19 -20.21 -1.29 -8.53
N ALA A 20 -21.42 -1.79 -8.26
CA ALA A 20 -21.72 -3.21 -8.12
C ALA A 20 -22.75 -3.64 -9.17
N LEU A 21 -22.79 -4.94 -9.47
CA LEU A 21 -23.78 -5.51 -10.38
C LEU A 21 -24.74 -6.41 -9.61
N LYS A 22 -26.01 -6.33 -9.94
CA LYS A 22 -27.07 -7.18 -9.41
C LYS A 22 -27.89 -7.79 -10.54
N TYR A 23 -28.35 -9.02 -10.31
CA TYR A 23 -29.36 -9.66 -11.15
C TYR A 23 -30.61 -9.93 -10.33
N GLY A 24 -31.61 -9.08 -10.45
CA GLY A 24 -32.70 -9.02 -9.47
C GLY A 24 -32.16 -8.79 -8.05
N PRO A 25 -32.52 -9.62 -7.08
CA PRO A 25 -32.01 -9.50 -5.70
C PRO A 25 -30.59 -10.04 -5.51
N ILE A 26 -30.00 -10.68 -6.52
CA ILE A 26 -28.73 -11.41 -6.41
C ILE A 26 -27.57 -10.47 -6.71
N VAL A 27 -26.67 -10.29 -5.77
CA VAL A 27 -25.38 -9.59 -5.97
C VAL A 27 -24.46 -10.48 -6.81
N LEU A 28 -23.88 -9.92 -7.86
CA LEU A 28 -22.91 -10.58 -8.70
C LEU A 28 -21.49 -10.19 -8.29
N ALA A 29 -20.57 -11.15 -8.36
CA ALA A 29 -19.16 -10.94 -8.06
C ALA A 29 -18.28 -11.64 -9.08
N ALA A 30 -17.07 -11.13 -9.28
CA ALA A 30 -16.03 -11.79 -10.04
C ALA A 30 -15.16 -12.65 -9.13
N ARG A 31 -14.91 -13.89 -9.53
CA ARG A 31 -13.82 -14.69 -8.99
C ARG A 31 -12.52 -14.20 -9.60
N ILE A 32 -11.57 -13.81 -8.78
CA ILE A 32 -10.32 -13.19 -9.26
C ILE A 32 -9.19 -14.21 -9.33
N SER A 33 -8.82 -14.82 -8.19
CA SER A 33 -7.74 -15.81 -8.13
C SER A 33 -7.79 -16.58 -6.81
N ASP A 34 -7.26 -17.79 -6.79
CA ASP A 34 -6.96 -18.59 -5.62
C ASP A 34 -5.45 -18.78 -5.40
N GLU A 35 -4.62 -18.17 -6.25
CA GLU A 35 -3.16 -18.19 -6.12
C GLU A 35 -2.72 -17.62 -4.77
N HIS A 36 -1.71 -18.25 -4.17
CA HIS A 36 -1.14 -17.92 -2.87
C HIS A 36 -2.12 -17.95 -1.70
N LEU A 37 -3.30 -18.57 -1.85
CA LEU A 37 -4.21 -18.83 -0.75
C LEU A 37 -3.94 -20.22 -0.17
N SER A 38 -3.67 -20.28 1.14
CA SER A 38 -3.53 -21.53 1.88
C SER A 38 -4.86 -21.95 2.48
N LYS A 39 -4.97 -23.24 2.87
CA LYS A 39 -6.16 -23.72 3.59
C LYS A 39 -6.34 -23.03 4.95
N ASP A 40 -5.26 -22.57 5.54
CA ASP A 40 -5.28 -21.92 6.85
C ASP A 40 -5.80 -20.47 6.77
N ASP A 41 -5.63 -19.79 5.62
CA ASP A 41 -6.22 -18.47 5.36
C ASP A 41 -7.75 -18.47 5.47
N PHE A 42 -8.37 -19.62 5.20
CA PHE A 42 -9.82 -19.79 5.23
C PHE A 42 -10.36 -20.37 6.55
N ARG A 43 -9.49 -20.88 7.42
CA ARG A 43 -9.87 -21.51 8.69
C ARG A 43 -9.85 -20.54 9.86
N SER A 44 -9.08 -19.49 9.77
CA SER A 44 -8.95 -18.52 10.85
C SER A 44 -10.03 -17.45 10.75
N ALA A 45 -10.97 -17.45 11.69
CA ALA A 45 -11.91 -16.34 11.87
C ALA A 45 -11.22 -15.02 12.28
N ARG A 46 -9.93 -15.08 12.58
CA ARG A 46 -9.04 -13.96 12.92
C ARG A 46 -7.89 -13.85 11.93
N SER A 47 -8.10 -14.27 10.68
CA SER A 47 -7.11 -14.07 9.65
C SER A 47 -6.88 -12.56 9.44
N THR A 48 -6.06 -12.01 10.29
CA THR A 48 -5.33 -10.77 10.07
C THR A 48 -4.11 -11.04 9.21
N VAL A 49 -4.19 -12.04 8.31
CA VAL A 49 -3.18 -12.16 7.27
C VAL A 49 -3.20 -10.82 6.57
N ALA A 50 -2.18 -10.06 6.84
CA ALA A 50 -2.13 -8.69 6.42
C ALA A 50 -2.28 -8.66 4.90
N MET A 51 -3.25 -7.92 4.40
CA MET A 51 -3.48 -7.74 2.95
C MET A 51 -2.18 -7.35 2.21
N LYS A 52 -1.20 -6.79 2.93
CA LYS A 52 0.14 -6.48 2.45
C LYS A 52 0.96 -7.70 1.98
N ASP A 53 0.64 -8.90 2.48
CA ASP A 53 1.37 -10.12 2.14
C ASP A 53 0.83 -10.80 0.88
N TYR A 54 -0.29 -10.30 0.36
CA TYR A 54 -0.86 -10.80 -0.90
C TYR A 54 -0.47 -9.91 -2.07
N PRO A 55 -0.19 -10.51 -3.24
CA PRO A 55 0.09 -9.72 -4.44
C PRO A 55 -1.12 -8.82 -4.77
N VAL A 56 -0.83 -7.62 -5.25
CA VAL A 56 -1.85 -6.70 -5.73
C VAL A 56 -2.67 -7.39 -6.80
N ILE A 57 -3.99 -7.48 -6.59
CA ILE A 57 -4.88 -8.14 -7.51
C ILE A 57 -5.36 -7.12 -8.53
N ASP A 58 -5.19 -7.46 -9.80
CA ASP A 58 -5.71 -6.69 -10.90
C ASP A 58 -7.22 -6.99 -11.08
N VAL A 59 -8.05 -6.20 -10.43
CA VAL A 59 -9.52 -6.28 -10.55
C VAL A 59 -9.95 -5.59 -11.83
N PRO A 60 -10.81 -6.23 -12.67
CA PRO A 60 -11.35 -5.59 -13.87
C PRO A 60 -12.08 -4.29 -13.54
N ALA A 61 -11.90 -3.27 -14.37
CA ALA A 61 -12.61 -2.00 -14.27
C ALA A 61 -13.65 -1.88 -15.40
N PHE A 62 -14.79 -1.24 -15.13
CA PHE A 62 -15.77 -0.89 -16.15
C PHE A 62 -15.47 0.49 -16.75
N ILE A 63 -15.73 0.65 -18.03
CA ILE A 63 -15.34 1.84 -18.80
C ILE A 63 -16.54 2.33 -19.64
N GLY A 64 -16.68 3.63 -19.76
CA GLY A 64 -17.68 4.28 -20.61
C GLY A 64 -19.02 4.54 -19.93
N ASP A 65 -20.06 4.73 -20.71
CA ASP A 65 -21.41 5.07 -20.21
C ASP A 65 -21.97 3.94 -19.34
N ILE A 66 -22.15 4.20 -18.07
CA ILE A 66 -22.68 3.24 -17.07
C ILE A 66 -24.01 2.61 -17.50
N ARG A 67 -24.85 3.35 -18.25
CA ARG A 67 -26.16 2.88 -18.74
C ARG A 67 -26.03 1.79 -19.81
N LYS A 68 -24.87 1.68 -20.46
CA LYS A 68 -24.60 0.69 -21.52
C LYS A 68 -23.97 -0.59 -20.97
N ILE A 69 -23.47 -0.59 -19.76
CA ILE A 69 -22.83 -1.76 -19.13
C ILE A 69 -23.77 -2.98 -19.07
N PRO A 70 -25.05 -2.86 -18.65
CA PRO A 70 -25.95 -4.03 -18.59
C PRO A 70 -26.11 -4.76 -19.91
N ALA A 71 -26.16 -4.04 -21.03
CA ALA A 71 -26.27 -4.62 -22.35
C ALA A 71 -25.01 -5.35 -22.85
N ALA A 72 -23.86 -5.08 -22.23
CA ALA A 72 -22.59 -5.73 -22.55
C ALA A 72 -22.29 -6.94 -21.67
N VAL A 73 -23.07 -7.17 -20.61
CA VAL A 73 -22.95 -8.31 -19.71
C VAL A 73 -23.90 -9.40 -20.16
N ILE A 74 -23.37 -10.45 -20.74
CA ILE A 74 -24.14 -11.50 -21.43
C ILE A 74 -24.24 -12.72 -20.51
N ARG A 75 -25.45 -13.25 -20.34
CA ARG A 75 -25.66 -14.50 -19.60
C ARG A 75 -25.07 -15.68 -20.37
N LYS A 76 -24.27 -16.50 -19.73
CA LYS A 76 -23.71 -17.72 -20.30
C LYS A 76 -24.80 -18.79 -20.42
N LYS A 77 -24.88 -19.44 -21.57
CA LYS A 77 -25.80 -20.56 -21.80
C LYS A 77 -25.24 -21.84 -21.15
N GLY A 78 -26.14 -22.66 -20.57
CA GLY A 78 -25.78 -23.96 -20.01
C GLY A 78 -25.23 -23.91 -18.58
N GLU A 79 -24.95 -22.74 -18.03
CA GLU A 79 -24.55 -22.60 -16.63
C GLU A 79 -25.72 -22.12 -15.76
N LYS A 80 -25.73 -22.51 -14.47
CA LYS A 80 -26.86 -22.20 -13.56
C LYS A 80 -27.15 -20.69 -13.53
N LEU A 81 -26.15 -19.89 -13.21
CA LEU A 81 -26.23 -18.43 -13.27
C LEU A 81 -24.82 -17.85 -13.38
N ALA A 82 -24.37 -17.56 -14.58
CA ALA A 82 -23.08 -16.92 -14.84
C ALA A 82 -23.24 -15.91 -15.98
N PHE A 83 -22.46 -14.86 -15.91
CA PHE A 83 -22.45 -13.79 -16.91
C PHE A 83 -21.01 -13.51 -17.33
N LEU A 84 -20.84 -13.08 -18.58
CA LEU A 84 -19.55 -12.66 -19.11
C LEU A 84 -19.66 -11.24 -19.66
N CYS A 85 -18.72 -10.40 -19.29
CA CYS A 85 -18.46 -9.14 -19.97
C CYS A 85 -17.05 -9.19 -20.56
N SER A 86 -16.97 -9.11 -21.89
CA SER A 86 -15.68 -9.19 -22.62
C SER A 86 -15.54 -8.10 -23.68
N LYS A 87 -16.39 -7.06 -23.63
CA LYS A 87 -16.40 -5.99 -24.65
C LYS A 87 -15.36 -4.94 -24.30
N ASP A 88 -14.34 -4.79 -25.14
CA ASP A 88 -13.14 -3.95 -24.93
C ASP A 88 -13.37 -2.49 -24.55
N ASN A 89 -14.52 -1.92 -24.93
CA ASN A 89 -14.86 -0.54 -24.60
C ASN A 89 -15.77 -0.42 -23.37
N VAL A 90 -16.05 -1.54 -22.68
CA VAL A 90 -16.94 -1.61 -21.53
C VAL A 90 -16.24 -2.18 -20.29
N VAL A 91 -15.25 -3.03 -20.49
CA VAL A 91 -14.46 -3.61 -19.41
C VAL A 91 -12.98 -3.63 -19.79
N SER A 92 -12.12 -3.40 -18.82
CA SER A 92 -10.66 -3.33 -19.03
C SER A 92 -10.04 -4.67 -19.44
N LYS A 93 -10.63 -5.77 -18.97
CA LYS A 93 -10.33 -7.16 -19.35
C LYS A 93 -11.58 -8.01 -19.16
N PRO A 94 -11.71 -9.15 -19.88
CA PRO A 94 -12.85 -10.04 -19.72
C PRO A 94 -13.09 -10.41 -18.27
N VAL A 95 -14.34 -10.34 -17.84
CA VAL A 95 -14.74 -10.68 -16.47
C VAL A 95 -15.96 -11.60 -16.49
N GLU A 96 -15.83 -12.71 -15.74
CA GLU A 96 -16.96 -13.58 -15.45
C GLU A 96 -17.56 -13.19 -14.11
N LEU A 97 -18.87 -13.09 -14.07
CA LEU A 97 -19.65 -12.70 -12.90
C LEU A 97 -20.58 -13.85 -12.52
N VAL A 98 -20.55 -14.22 -11.26
CA VAL A 98 -21.39 -15.26 -10.68
C VAL A 98 -22.10 -14.76 -9.43
N PRO A 99 -23.15 -15.41 -8.93
CA PRO A 99 -23.73 -15.06 -7.64
C PRO A 99 -22.68 -15.05 -6.54
N PHE A 100 -22.59 -13.96 -5.79
CA PHE A 100 -21.58 -13.80 -4.72
C PHE A 100 -21.59 -14.96 -3.71
N ASN A 101 -22.77 -15.45 -3.35
CA ASN A 101 -22.95 -16.56 -2.42
C ASN A 101 -22.43 -17.93 -2.94
N THR A 102 -22.02 -18.01 -4.20
CA THR A 102 -21.43 -19.23 -4.79
C THR A 102 -19.91 -19.20 -4.83
N ILE A 103 -19.29 -18.10 -4.43
CA ILE A 103 -17.84 -17.96 -4.41
C ILE A 103 -17.31 -18.42 -3.05
N HIS A 104 -16.53 -19.50 -3.07
CA HIS A 104 -15.83 -20.05 -1.92
C HIS A 104 -14.37 -20.23 -2.27
N TRP A 105 -13.49 -20.10 -1.28
CA TRP A 105 -12.05 -20.41 -1.38
C TRP A 105 -11.34 -19.65 -2.52
N SER A 106 -11.72 -18.40 -2.75
CA SER A 106 -11.13 -17.56 -3.79
C SER A 106 -11.16 -16.11 -3.36
N ARG A 107 -10.25 -15.32 -3.88
CA ARG A 107 -10.37 -13.86 -3.88
C ARG A 107 -11.46 -13.47 -4.85
N TYR A 108 -12.20 -12.45 -4.51
CA TYR A 108 -13.32 -11.99 -5.31
C TYR A 108 -13.43 -10.47 -5.31
N ALA A 109 -14.13 -9.95 -6.30
CA ALA A 109 -14.54 -8.54 -6.36
C ALA A 109 -16.06 -8.44 -6.49
N VAL A 110 -16.68 -7.66 -5.60
CA VAL A 110 -18.09 -7.27 -5.67
C VAL A 110 -18.21 -5.85 -6.21
N TYR A 111 -17.22 -5.03 -5.90
CA TYR A 111 -17.16 -3.63 -6.30
C TYR A 111 -16.09 -3.46 -7.36
N PHE A 112 -16.48 -2.78 -8.45
CA PHE A 112 -15.63 -2.55 -9.60
C PHE A 112 -15.45 -1.06 -9.80
N ARG A 113 -14.22 -0.63 -10.09
CA ARG A 113 -13.97 0.75 -10.50
C ARG A 113 -14.67 1.04 -11.81
N HIS A 114 -15.14 2.27 -11.95
CA HIS A 114 -15.77 2.77 -13.17
C HIS A 114 -15.03 4.04 -13.65
N TYR A 115 -14.79 4.10 -14.95
CA TYR A 115 -14.19 5.24 -15.63
C TYR A 115 -15.07 5.69 -16.78
N ASP A 116 -15.45 6.95 -16.81
CA ASP A 116 -16.29 7.50 -17.89
C ASP A 116 -15.60 7.41 -19.25
N LYS A 117 -14.26 7.47 -19.26
CA LYS A 117 -13.42 7.43 -20.48
C LYS A 117 -12.26 6.47 -20.31
N LYS A 118 -11.89 5.81 -21.41
CA LYS A 118 -10.74 4.88 -21.47
C LYS A 118 -9.41 5.58 -21.15
N GLU A 119 -9.28 6.84 -21.54
CA GLU A 119 -8.09 7.64 -21.28
C GLU A 119 -7.84 7.81 -19.78
N ASN A 120 -8.89 7.99 -18.99
CA ASN A 120 -8.79 8.10 -17.52
C ASN A 120 -8.29 6.79 -16.90
N TYR A 121 -8.81 5.65 -17.36
CA TYR A 121 -8.35 4.33 -16.96
C TYR A 121 -6.87 4.13 -17.31
N LEU A 122 -6.47 4.43 -18.55
CA LEU A 122 -5.07 4.27 -18.99
C LEU A 122 -4.11 5.20 -18.24
N ALA A 123 -4.55 6.42 -17.92
CA ALA A 123 -3.73 7.35 -17.13
C ALA A 123 -3.51 6.83 -15.70
N GLU A 124 -4.53 6.24 -15.08
CA GLU A 124 -4.39 5.66 -13.73
C GLU A 124 -3.55 4.37 -13.76
N LEU A 125 -3.74 3.53 -14.77
CA LEU A 125 -2.92 2.32 -14.99
C LEU A 125 -1.44 2.69 -15.11
N LYS A 126 -1.11 3.68 -15.94
CA LYS A 126 0.26 4.16 -16.11
C LYS A 126 0.87 4.67 -14.79
N LYS A 127 0.10 5.43 -14.00
CA LYS A 127 0.55 5.88 -12.67
C LYS A 127 0.82 4.69 -11.72
N SER A 128 -0.06 3.70 -11.73
CA SER A 128 0.10 2.49 -10.93
C SER A 128 1.33 1.68 -11.33
N GLU A 129 1.60 1.54 -12.63
CA GLU A 129 2.79 0.87 -13.15
C GLU A 129 4.08 1.62 -12.78
N GLN A 130 4.08 2.95 -12.89
CA GLN A 130 5.20 3.79 -12.47
C GLN A 130 5.49 3.62 -10.98
N PHE A 131 4.45 3.69 -10.14
CA PHE A 131 4.59 3.50 -8.71
C PHE A 131 5.15 2.11 -8.37
N LYS A 132 4.68 1.06 -9.06
CA LYS A 132 5.19 -0.30 -8.88
C LYS A 132 6.68 -0.40 -9.28
N GLN A 133 7.07 0.20 -10.40
CA GLN A 133 8.47 0.24 -10.83
C GLN A 133 9.36 0.97 -9.83
N GLU A 134 8.88 2.10 -9.27
CA GLU A 134 9.61 2.84 -8.25
C GLU A 134 9.79 2.01 -6.96
N GLU A 135 8.74 1.29 -6.51
CA GLU A 135 8.82 0.38 -5.37
C GLU A 135 9.79 -0.78 -5.63
N ASP A 136 9.72 -1.41 -6.80
CA ASP A 136 10.61 -2.49 -7.18
C ASP A 136 12.08 -2.01 -7.21
N ASN A 137 12.33 -0.83 -7.76
CA ASN A 137 13.66 -0.22 -7.75
C ASN A 137 14.13 0.12 -6.33
N LEU A 138 13.26 0.65 -5.48
CA LEU A 138 13.57 0.91 -4.09
C LEU A 138 13.91 -0.39 -3.35
N ASN A 139 13.11 -1.44 -3.54
CA ASN A 139 13.34 -2.75 -2.92
C ASN A 139 14.70 -3.33 -3.34
N LYS A 140 15.09 -3.23 -4.61
CA LYS A 140 16.41 -3.66 -5.12
C LYS A 140 17.57 -2.91 -4.46
N ARG A 141 17.38 -1.67 -4.06
CA ARG A 141 18.37 -0.82 -3.41
C ARG A 141 18.32 -0.89 -1.89
N THR A 142 17.30 -1.50 -1.32
CA THR A 142 17.12 -1.61 0.14
C THR A 142 18.13 -2.58 0.73
N VAL A 143 18.96 -2.08 1.61
CA VAL A 143 19.95 -2.86 2.40
C VAL A 143 19.28 -3.47 3.62
N ASP A 144 18.42 -2.67 4.29
CA ASP A 144 17.65 -3.08 5.46
C ASP A 144 16.36 -2.27 5.57
N ARG A 145 15.34 -2.83 6.25
CA ARG A 145 14.03 -2.19 6.40
C ARG A 145 13.40 -2.52 7.73
N VAL A 146 12.92 -1.51 8.44
CA VAL A 146 12.03 -1.65 9.59
C VAL A 146 10.59 -1.43 9.12
N ILE A 147 9.74 -2.41 9.36
CA ILE A 147 8.28 -2.25 9.23
C ILE A 147 7.79 -1.65 10.54
N ILE A 148 7.41 -0.37 10.50
CA ILE A 148 7.00 0.39 11.68
C ILE A 148 5.70 -0.19 12.27
N ALA A 149 5.64 -0.25 13.60
CA ALA A 149 4.55 -0.82 14.39
C ALA A 149 4.31 -2.33 14.19
N ASP A 150 5.20 -3.01 13.47
CA ASP A 150 5.22 -4.47 13.41
C ASP A 150 6.13 -5.02 14.52
N ALA A 151 5.57 -5.75 15.47
CA ALA A 151 6.26 -6.17 16.68
C ALA A 151 7.48 -7.07 16.41
N GLU A 152 7.43 -7.93 15.38
CA GLU A 152 8.55 -8.80 15.01
C GLU A 152 9.66 -8.00 14.33
N SER A 153 9.30 -7.14 13.38
CA SER A 153 10.27 -6.28 12.70
C SER A 153 10.98 -5.35 13.67
N GLU A 154 10.24 -4.67 14.55
CA GLU A 154 10.84 -3.78 15.56
C GLU A 154 11.73 -4.52 16.56
N LYS A 155 11.32 -5.73 16.97
CA LYS A 155 12.13 -6.59 17.84
C LYS A 155 13.43 -7.05 17.15
N MET A 156 13.38 -7.46 15.89
CA MET A 156 14.56 -7.86 15.12
C MET A 156 15.56 -6.71 14.99
N HIS A 157 15.07 -5.48 14.90
CA HIS A 157 15.89 -4.27 14.81
C HIS A 157 16.20 -3.66 16.19
N LYS A 158 16.02 -4.41 17.27
CA LYS A 158 16.33 -3.99 18.66
C LYS A 158 15.78 -2.61 19.00
N MET A 159 14.51 -2.40 18.68
CA MET A 159 13.85 -1.12 18.91
C MET A 159 13.96 -0.70 20.37
N GLU A 160 14.42 0.53 20.60
CA GLU A 160 14.38 1.22 21.87
C GLU A 160 13.62 2.54 21.74
N ALA A 161 12.85 2.89 22.75
CA ALA A 161 12.05 4.09 22.70
C ALA A 161 11.78 4.67 24.09
N VAL A 162 11.64 5.99 24.15
CA VAL A 162 11.23 6.76 25.32
C VAL A 162 10.12 7.72 24.91
N ASN A 163 9.01 7.76 25.64
CA ASN A 163 7.85 8.60 25.36
C ASN A 163 7.33 8.46 23.92
N SER A 164 7.35 7.23 23.40
CA SER A 164 6.96 6.90 22.03
C SER A 164 5.60 6.24 21.99
N THR A 165 4.86 6.49 20.93
CA THR A 165 3.53 5.91 20.62
C THR A 165 3.55 5.33 19.23
N ALA A 166 2.93 4.16 19.04
CA ALA A 166 2.70 3.55 17.74
C ALA A 166 1.20 3.56 17.39
N GLY A 167 0.88 3.86 16.14
CA GLY A 167 -0.40 3.55 15.53
C GLY A 167 -0.38 2.20 14.82
N GLU A 168 -1.27 2.01 13.85
CA GLU A 168 -1.30 0.75 13.07
C GLU A 168 -0.05 0.58 12.19
N ASN A 169 0.47 1.68 11.63
CA ASN A 169 1.56 1.67 10.65
C ASN A 169 2.48 2.90 10.75
N TRP A 170 2.49 3.58 11.88
CA TRP A 170 3.34 4.75 12.13
C TRP A 170 3.81 4.79 13.57
N ARG A 171 4.88 5.54 13.81
CA ARG A 171 5.42 5.80 15.16
C ARG A 171 5.81 7.25 15.33
N ASP A 172 5.61 7.76 16.54
CA ASP A 172 6.16 9.03 17.00
C ASP A 172 6.73 8.95 18.43
N ALA A 173 7.39 10.01 18.85
CA ALA A 173 7.81 10.24 20.23
C ALA A 173 7.64 11.72 20.60
N SER A 174 7.18 11.98 21.82
CA SER A 174 6.90 13.31 22.33
C SER A 174 7.71 13.65 23.58
N LYS A 175 7.57 14.86 24.11
CA LYS A 175 8.17 15.27 25.39
C LYS A 175 9.68 15.02 25.46
N GLY A 176 10.43 15.36 24.40
CA GLY A 176 11.87 15.10 24.32
C GLY A 176 12.22 13.61 24.19
N GLY A 177 11.24 12.77 23.90
CA GLY A 177 11.41 11.34 23.68
C GLY A 177 12.06 11.01 22.33
N TYR A 178 12.27 9.72 22.13
CA TYR A 178 12.87 9.19 20.91
C TYR A 178 12.41 7.77 20.64
N PHE A 179 12.70 7.29 19.44
CA PHE A 179 12.77 5.87 19.12
C PHE A 179 13.94 5.61 18.17
N MET A 180 14.48 4.40 18.23
CA MET A 180 15.64 4.03 17.45
C MET A 180 15.64 2.55 17.09
N TYR A 181 16.40 2.22 16.04
CA TYR A 181 16.51 0.88 15.48
C TYR A 181 17.97 0.57 15.15
N GLU A 182 18.42 -0.66 15.42
CA GLU A 182 19.67 -1.17 14.88
C GLU A 182 19.43 -1.65 13.44
N MET A 183 20.11 -1.05 12.48
CA MET A 183 19.92 -1.33 11.05
C MET A 183 21.23 -1.74 10.38
N LYS A 184 21.13 -2.68 9.44
CA LYS A 184 22.27 -3.13 8.64
C LYS A 184 22.71 -2.04 7.67
N VAL A 185 24.02 -1.94 7.48
CA VAL A 185 24.66 -1.07 6.49
C VAL A 185 25.69 -1.85 5.70
N ARG A 186 26.04 -1.39 4.51
CA ARG A 186 27.12 -1.95 3.68
C ARG A 186 28.30 -1.02 3.68
N LYS A 187 29.51 -1.60 3.75
CA LYS A 187 30.77 -0.86 3.62
C LYS A 187 30.93 -0.36 2.18
N GLU A 188 31.62 0.75 2.03
CA GLU A 188 32.13 1.25 0.72
C GLU A 188 31.05 1.61 -0.32
N ILE A 189 29.79 1.70 0.08
CA ILE A 189 28.68 2.09 -0.80
C ILE A 189 27.99 3.29 -0.17
N GLU A 190 27.69 4.30 -0.98
CA GLU A 190 26.86 5.43 -0.55
C GLU A 190 25.46 4.94 -0.17
N GLN A 191 25.00 5.35 0.99
CA GLN A 191 23.71 4.96 1.53
C GLN A 191 22.99 6.15 2.13
N SER A 192 21.69 6.03 2.21
CA SER A 192 20.81 7.00 2.85
C SER A 192 19.80 6.32 3.77
N VAL A 193 19.39 7.01 4.82
CA VAL A 193 18.14 6.70 5.51
C VAL A 193 17.00 7.18 4.64
N CYS A 194 16.11 6.28 4.25
CA CYS A 194 14.89 6.59 3.53
C CYS A 194 13.72 6.48 4.49
N LEU A 195 13.03 7.59 4.72
CA LEU A 195 11.84 7.69 5.57
C LEU A 195 10.59 7.84 4.71
N GLN A 196 9.51 7.19 5.10
CA GLN A 196 8.19 7.51 4.59
C GLN A 196 7.46 8.39 5.59
N LEU A 197 7.03 9.56 5.14
CA LEU A 197 6.40 10.61 5.92
C LEU A 197 5.06 10.99 5.29
N LEU A 198 4.16 11.66 6.06
CA LEU A 198 2.87 12.11 5.57
C LEU A 198 2.91 13.62 5.31
N GLY A 199 2.64 14.05 4.08
CA GLY A 199 2.70 15.46 3.68
C GLY A 199 1.60 16.35 4.27
N SER A 200 0.52 15.75 4.83
CA SER A 200 -0.50 16.46 5.60
C SER A 200 -0.20 16.57 7.09
N ASP A 201 0.92 15.99 7.57
CA ASP A 201 1.35 16.19 8.95
C ASP A 201 1.58 17.68 9.25
N SER A 202 1.29 18.05 10.47
CA SER A 202 1.33 19.44 10.93
C SER A 202 1.65 19.50 12.42
N GLY A 203 1.79 20.73 12.92
CA GLY A 203 2.11 20.98 14.32
C GLY A 203 3.61 20.97 14.59
N ASN A 204 3.98 20.79 15.84
CA ASN A 204 5.38 20.86 16.28
C ASN A 204 6.13 19.53 16.00
N ARG A 205 6.13 19.06 14.76
CA ARG A 205 6.87 17.85 14.37
C ARG A 205 8.24 18.23 13.82
N ILE A 206 9.20 18.38 14.76
CA ILE A 206 10.59 18.70 14.43
C ILE A 206 11.49 17.76 15.23
N PHE A 207 12.33 17.02 14.54
CA PHE A 207 13.19 16.02 15.16
C PHE A 207 14.51 15.85 14.42
N ASP A 208 15.52 15.45 15.20
CA ASP A 208 16.84 15.13 14.68
C ASP A 208 16.91 13.65 14.30
N VAL A 209 17.64 13.37 13.23
CA VAL A 209 18.03 12.02 12.80
C VAL A 209 19.50 11.84 13.12
N LEU A 210 19.80 10.77 13.86
CA LEU A 210 21.17 10.48 14.32
C LEU A 210 21.57 9.06 13.89
N ILE A 211 22.84 8.91 13.52
CA ILE A 211 23.48 7.61 13.28
C ILE A 211 24.52 7.39 14.40
N ASP A 212 24.37 6.32 15.18
CA ASP A 212 25.22 6.01 16.35
C ASP A 212 25.43 7.22 17.28
N GLY A 213 24.35 7.96 17.52
CA GLY A 213 24.34 9.14 18.36
C GLY A 213 24.88 10.42 17.71
N LYS A 214 25.38 10.36 16.46
CA LYS A 214 25.86 11.52 15.72
C LYS A 214 24.73 12.07 14.85
N TRP A 215 24.50 13.37 14.93
CA TRP A 215 23.52 14.08 14.12
C TRP A 215 23.88 14.02 12.62
N ILE A 216 22.89 13.75 11.78
CA ILE A 216 23.03 13.77 10.31
C ILE A 216 22.06 14.75 9.66
N ASP A 217 20.85 14.93 10.22
CA ASP A 217 19.86 15.86 9.65
C ASP A 217 18.77 16.21 10.69
N THR A 218 17.99 17.24 10.35
CA THR A 218 16.79 17.63 11.10
C THR A 218 15.59 17.69 10.16
N ILE A 219 14.56 16.90 10.48
CA ILE A 219 13.29 16.90 9.75
C ILE A 219 12.33 17.89 10.41
N ASP A 220 11.76 18.77 9.60
CA ASP A 220 10.78 19.80 10.00
C ASP A 220 9.48 19.61 9.20
N LEU A 221 8.48 18.98 9.83
CA LEU A 221 7.14 18.74 9.25
C LEU A 221 6.14 19.84 9.68
N SER A 222 6.59 20.89 10.37
CA SER A 222 5.73 22.02 10.75
C SER A 222 5.37 22.90 9.55
N LYS A 223 6.09 22.77 8.43
CA LYS A 223 5.90 23.52 7.19
C LYS A 223 5.12 22.70 6.16
N PRO A 224 4.34 23.34 5.28
CA PRO A 224 3.66 22.64 4.20
C PRO A 224 4.63 21.80 3.34
N CYS A 225 4.28 20.55 3.12
CA CYS A 225 5.08 19.66 2.30
C CYS A 225 4.97 20.02 0.81
N LYS A 226 6.09 20.13 0.11
CA LYS A 226 6.13 20.40 -1.33
C LYS A 226 5.66 19.20 -2.16
N GLU A 227 5.79 17.98 -1.62
CA GLU A 227 5.39 16.71 -2.26
C GLU A 227 3.88 16.45 -2.20
N GLY A 228 3.10 17.37 -1.61
CA GLY A 228 1.65 17.24 -1.48
C GLY A 228 1.21 16.68 -0.13
N LYS A 229 -0.07 16.28 -0.01
CA LYS A 229 -0.68 15.86 1.25
C LYS A 229 -0.54 14.36 1.55
N GLY A 230 -0.17 13.56 0.56
CA GLY A 230 -0.04 12.10 0.68
C GLY A 230 1.26 11.66 1.35
N LEU A 231 1.46 10.34 1.37
CA LEU A 231 2.73 9.76 1.79
C LEU A 231 3.81 10.10 0.75
N TYR A 232 4.98 10.49 1.24
CA TYR A 232 6.15 10.78 0.41
C TYR A 232 7.43 10.23 1.05
N ARG A 233 8.53 10.16 0.28
CA ARG A 233 9.82 9.70 0.76
C ARG A 233 10.80 10.84 0.93
N CYS A 234 11.51 10.79 2.06
CA CYS A 234 12.63 11.68 2.37
C CYS A 234 13.91 10.84 2.46
N TYR A 235 14.97 11.30 1.79
CA TYR A 235 16.27 10.62 1.78
C TYR A 235 17.29 11.47 2.49
N ILE A 236 17.95 10.90 3.50
CA ILE A 236 18.97 11.56 4.31
C ILE A 236 20.28 10.81 4.11
N HIS A 237 21.26 11.47 3.51
CA HIS A 237 22.56 10.89 3.23
C HIS A 237 23.28 10.48 4.51
N ILE A 238 23.88 9.28 4.54
CA ILE A 238 24.71 8.82 5.65
C ILE A 238 26.18 9.07 5.28
N PRO A 239 26.92 9.90 6.05
CA PRO A 239 28.32 10.12 5.79
C PRO A 239 29.12 8.80 5.79
N ALA A 240 29.98 8.60 4.79
CA ALA A 240 30.70 7.35 4.61
C ALA A 240 31.55 6.96 5.82
N GLU A 241 32.10 7.94 6.54
CA GLU A 241 32.89 7.72 7.76
C GLU A 241 32.08 7.12 8.90
N TYR A 242 30.73 7.20 8.89
CA TYR A 242 29.87 6.62 9.92
C TYR A 242 29.63 5.13 9.71
N ILE A 243 29.80 4.64 8.48
CA ILE A 243 29.50 3.26 8.10
C ILE A 243 30.74 2.44 7.68
N LYS A 244 31.89 3.08 7.43
CA LYS A 244 33.10 2.48 6.84
C LYS A 244 33.58 1.19 7.52
N ALA A 245 33.46 1.08 8.84
CA ALA A 245 33.94 -0.09 9.60
C ALA A 245 32.81 -0.91 10.23
N ARG A 246 31.55 -0.68 9.85
CA ARG A 246 30.39 -1.23 10.54
C ARG A 246 29.57 -2.16 9.66
N LYS A 247 28.91 -3.12 10.31
CA LYS A 247 27.87 -3.96 9.71
C LYS A 247 26.48 -3.43 10.02
N ASN A 248 26.32 -2.84 11.21
CA ASN A 248 25.09 -2.25 11.70
C ASN A 248 25.36 -0.86 12.23
N VAL A 249 24.35 -0.02 12.22
CA VAL A 249 24.32 1.30 12.86
C VAL A 249 23.00 1.48 13.60
N THR A 250 22.98 2.33 14.62
CA THR A 250 21.73 2.76 15.25
C THR A 250 21.20 3.99 14.55
N VAL A 251 19.99 3.90 14.04
CA VAL A 251 19.23 5.04 13.47
C VAL A 251 18.27 5.53 14.54
N LYS A 252 18.47 6.76 15.03
CA LYS A 252 17.66 7.35 16.11
C LYS A 252 16.91 8.58 15.60
N PHE A 253 15.65 8.69 16.02
CA PHE A 253 14.75 9.83 15.78
C PHE A 253 14.48 10.50 17.12
N GLN A 254 15.09 11.67 17.33
CA GLN A 254 15.07 12.39 18.60
C GLN A 254 14.18 13.63 18.49
N ALA A 255 13.09 13.69 19.26
CA ALA A 255 12.26 14.88 19.32
C ALA A 255 13.05 16.10 19.83
N LYS A 256 12.94 17.24 19.15
CA LYS A 256 13.42 18.52 19.68
C LYS A 256 12.58 18.96 20.88
N ASN A 257 13.14 19.85 21.68
CA ASN A 257 12.45 20.35 22.87
C ASN A 257 11.08 20.95 22.50
N GLY A 258 10.02 20.46 23.17
CA GLY A 258 8.63 20.88 22.90
C GLY A 258 8.03 20.35 21.60
N CYS A 259 8.77 19.49 20.87
CA CYS A 259 8.36 18.95 19.58
C CYS A 259 8.06 17.45 19.65
N ILE A 260 7.62 16.89 18.52
CA ILE A 260 7.33 15.47 18.30
C ILE A 260 8.29 14.93 17.24
N ALA A 261 8.94 13.79 17.51
CA ALA A 261 9.68 13.04 16.51
C ALA A 261 8.73 12.05 15.81
N GLY A 262 8.57 12.14 14.49
CA GLY A 262 7.74 11.23 13.73
C GLY A 262 6.49 11.89 13.10
N GLY A 263 5.45 11.11 12.98
CA GLY A 263 4.77 10.38 12.00
C GLY A 263 5.63 9.63 10.97
N ILE A 264 6.44 8.70 11.38
CA ILE A 264 7.24 7.90 10.44
C ILE A 264 6.49 6.61 10.13
N PHE A 265 6.34 6.31 8.83
CA PHE A 265 5.56 5.17 8.33
C PHE A 265 6.44 4.03 7.81
N ASP A 266 7.66 4.29 7.40
CA ASP A 266 8.64 3.29 6.93
C ASP A 266 10.05 3.82 7.14
N VAL A 267 10.99 2.94 7.50
CA VAL A 267 12.42 3.28 7.65
C VAL A 267 13.23 2.24 6.88
N ARG A 268 14.07 2.72 5.97
CA ARG A 268 15.00 1.87 5.22
C ARG A 268 16.39 2.45 5.20
N ILE A 269 17.38 1.57 5.13
CA ILE A 269 18.71 1.91 4.62
C ILE A 269 18.73 1.56 3.15
N VAL A 270 18.98 2.54 2.29
CA VAL A 270 19.01 2.36 0.84
C VAL A 270 20.36 2.74 0.27
N SER A 271 20.84 1.97 -0.68
CA SER A 271 22.09 2.25 -1.39
C SER A 271 21.86 3.11 -2.63
N ALA A 272 22.92 3.75 -3.11
CA ALA A 272 22.90 4.48 -4.38
C ALA A 272 22.67 3.55 -5.58
N ILE A 273 23.11 2.28 -5.49
CA ILE A 273 23.02 1.26 -6.54
C ILE A 273 22.23 0.05 -6.06
N SER A 274 21.80 -0.83 -6.99
CA SER A 274 21.17 -2.10 -6.66
C SER A 274 22.10 -2.96 -5.79
N VAL A 275 21.56 -3.55 -4.72
CA VAL A 275 22.29 -4.46 -3.83
C VAL A 275 21.99 -5.93 -4.12
N GLN A 276 21.04 -6.19 -5.04
CA GLN A 276 20.70 -7.55 -5.47
C GLN A 276 21.67 -8.11 -6.49
N ASP A 277 22.43 -7.22 -7.15
CA ASP A 277 23.39 -7.58 -8.19
C ASP A 277 24.83 -7.71 -7.63
N MET A 278 24.99 -7.69 -6.31
CA MET A 278 26.26 -7.79 -5.56
C MET A 278 26.30 -9.05 -4.70
#